data_91aa1ede8f1f7c7a11afe9c87631ec10
#
_entry.id   91aa1ede8f1f7c7a11afe9c87631ec10
#
_cell.length_a   1.000
_cell.length_b   1.000
_cell.length_c   1.000
_cell.angle_alpha   90.00
_cell.angle_beta   90.00
_cell.angle_gamma   90.00
#
_symmetry.space_group_name_H-M   'P 1'
#
loop_
_entity.id
_entity.type
_entity.pdbx_description
1 polymer ?
#
loop_
_entity_poly.entity_id
_entity_poly.type
_entity_poly.pdbx_seq_one_letter_code
_entity_poly.pdbx_strand_id
1 'polypeptide(L)'
;MAENQRNIDSKSYPVRYTDTWNRVRGKQYFLTQRYNLGFTKELEETDEEGNVKEVFIPVSSIIHTIDYEDNRRRFISNDAGIDTCYTHLYGMDASLNDQTSSWNLKNTFALALREGFQDWAKFGLTAFVTFEKRRFRLASQVPGLDYGPDGRGSSEPSTLNFPTSEVYDEFTTYIGGELSKRRGSLLTYNVRGELGLAGSDAGEVRVSGDLQTKFKLFKKDATIKAEGYIKNITPAFYQRHHHGRYYWWDLSLKNVQRIYAGAKINLESTRTQLSGGVESIQNYVFFNGKGLPEQSSKNIQVVSARIKQDIMYRAFGWENEVAYQLSSEKSQLPLPDISVYSNIYLAFKLAKVLTVQIGANVYYNTAYYAPYYEPATQQFQVQEGDTKVKVGNYPLINAYANFHLKQARFFIMAYNLGSKFVDPNYFSLAHYPLDPMVLKMGISVTFQ
;
A
#
# COMPACT_ATOMS: atom_id res chain seq x y z
N MET A 1 -7.36 11.07 28.78
CA MET A 1 -7.81 10.12 27.75
C MET A 1 -6.96 8.84 27.67
N ALA A 2 -5.64 8.90 27.83
CA ALA A 2 -4.81 7.69 27.81
C ALA A 2 -5.21 6.65 28.87
N GLU A 3 -5.58 7.07 30.06
CA GLU A 3 -6.05 6.19 31.15
C GLU A 3 -7.39 5.52 30.82
N ASN A 4 -8.27 6.22 30.10
CA ASN A 4 -9.59 5.69 29.76
C ASN A 4 -9.52 4.60 28.67
N GLN A 5 -8.48 4.59 27.84
CA GLN A 5 -8.32 3.56 26.80
C GLN A 5 -7.73 2.24 27.35
N ARG A 6 -7.06 2.28 28.51
CA ARG A 6 -6.44 1.09 29.11
C ARG A 6 -7.42 0.15 29.81
N ASN A 7 -8.56 0.66 30.27
CA ASN A 7 -9.49 -0.07 31.15
C ASN A 7 -10.89 -0.26 30.55
N ILE A 8 -11.12 0.17 29.32
CA ILE A 8 -12.44 0.05 28.67
C ILE A 8 -12.45 -1.18 27.76
N ASP A 9 -13.34 -2.12 28.02
CA ASP A 9 -13.65 -3.21 27.09
C ASP A 9 -14.11 -2.59 25.75
N SER A 10 -13.62 -3.10 24.63
CA SER A 10 -13.98 -2.61 23.30
C SER A 10 -15.49 -2.60 23.05
N LYS A 11 -16.24 -3.51 23.69
CA LYS A 11 -17.71 -3.54 23.63
C LYS A 11 -18.39 -2.38 24.35
N SER A 12 -17.71 -1.78 25.31
CA SER A 12 -18.20 -0.64 26.10
C SER A 12 -17.65 0.70 25.62
N TYR A 13 -16.78 0.68 24.57
CA TYR A 13 -16.24 1.90 24.02
C TYR A 13 -17.33 2.73 23.33
N PRO A 14 -17.47 4.03 23.67
CA PRO A 14 -18.56 4.84 23.12
C PRO A 14 -18.37 5.03 21.62
N VAL A 15 -19.36 4.61 20.83
CA VAL A 15 -19.40 4.79 19.39
C VAL A 15 -20.22 6.05 19.09
N ARG A 16 -19.61 7.03 18.42
CA ARG A 16 -20.30 8.27 18.02
C ARG A 16 -21.08 8.11 16.71
N TYR A 17 -20.60 7.23 15.84
CA TYR A 17 -21.21 6.96 14.55
C TYR A 17 -21.86 5.57 14.58
N THR A 18 -23.17 5.52 14.54
CA THR A 18 -23.95 4.29 14.61
C THR A 18 -24.53 3.91 13.24
N ASP A 19 -24.79 4.91 12.39
CA ASP A 19 -25.34 4.75 11.04
C ASP A 19 -24.54 5.61 10.03
N THR A 20 -23.21 5.48 10.09
CA THR A 20 -22.26 6.23 9.24
C THR A 20 -21.28 5.26 8.58
N TRP A 21 -21.09 5.39 7.26
CA TRP A 21 -20.15 4.53 6.52
C TRP A 21 -19.54 5.20 5.30
N ASN A 22 -18.40 4.69 4.89
CA ASN A 22 -17.82 4.96 3.59
C ASN A 22 -18.14 3.83 2.61
N ARG A 23 -18.64 4.19 1.42
CA ARG A 23 -18.79 3.27 0.30
C ARG A 23 -17.76 3.60 -0.78
N VAL A 24 -16.85 2.66 -1.03
CA VAL A 24 -15.86 2.78 -2.09
C VAL A 24 -16.18 1.75 -3.18
N ARG A 25 -16.14 2.17 -4.44
CA ARG A 25 -16.27 1.30 -5.60
C ARG A 25 -15.14 1.62 -6.56
N GLY A 26 -14.37 0.61 -6.94
CA GLY A 26 -13.36 0.70 -8.00
C GLY A 26 -13.66 -0.30 -9.10
N LYS A 27 -13.33 0.07 -10.33
CA LYS A 27 -13.30 -0.80 -11.50
C LYS A 27 -12.00 -0.53 -12.23
N GLN A 28 -11.34 -1.59 -12.67
CA GLN A 28 -10.14 -1.51 -13.48
C GLN A 28 -10.27 -2.43 -14.68
N TYR A 29 -9.87 -1.92 -15.83
CA TYR A 29 -9.78 -2.68 -17.08
C TYR A 29 -8.36 -2.54 -17.60
N PHE A 30 -7.70 -3.67 -17.78
CA PHE A 30 -6.32 -3.74 -18.19
C PHE A 30 -6.18 -4.61 -19.43
N LEU A 31 -5.54 -4.07 -20.48
CA LEU A 31 -5.24 -4.78 -21.73
C LEU A 31 -3.78 -4.56 -22.09
N THR A 32 -3.05 -5.63 -22.32
CA THR A 32 -1.70 -5.59 -22.89
C THR A 32 -1.65 -6.35 -24.20
N GLN A 33 -1.18 -5.68 -25.22
CA GLN A 33 -0.93 -6.25 -26.56
C GLN A 33 0.60 -6.26 -26.78
N ARG A 34 1.12 -7.38 -27.23
CA ARG A 34 2.54 -7.51 -27.55
C ARG A 34 2.71 -8.13 -28.92
N TYR A 35 3.47 -7.46 -29.76
CA TYR A 35 3.92 -7.97 -31.06
C TYR A 35 5.42 -8.20 -31.00
N ASN A 36 5.86 -9.47 -31.23
CA ASN A 36 7.27 -9.83 -31.20
C ASN A 36 7.84 -9.79 -32.63
N LEU A 37 8.96 -9.12 -32.76
CA LEU A 37 9.79 -9.06 -33.97
C LEU A 37 11.02 -9.95 -33.77
N GLY A 38 11.36 -10.79 -34.73
CA GLY A 38 12.47 -11.72 -34.60
C GLY A 38 12.76 -12.46 -35.89
N PHE A 39 13.53 -13.53 -35.78
CA PHE A 39 13.85 -14.42 -36.89
C PHE A 39 13.66 -15.87 -36.46
N THR A 40 13.40 -16.72 -37.46
CA THR A 40 13.31 -18.16 -37.27
C THR A 40 14.70 -18.77 -37.42
N LYS A 41 15.08 -19.62 -36.48
CA LYS A 41 16.35 -20.39 -36.53
C LYS A 41 16.02 -21.86 -36.60
N GLU A 42 16.61 -22.56 -37.55
CA GLU A 42 16.60 -23.99 -37.63
C GLU A 42 17.45 -24.62 -36.51
N LEU A 43 16.89 -25.61 -35.83
CA LEU A 43 17.62 -26.40 -34.84
C LEU A 43 18.24 -27.63 -35.52
N GLU A 44 19.34 -28.13 -34.98
CA GLU A 44 19.97 -29.39 -35.45
C GLU A 44 19.12 -30.64 -35.09
N GLU A 45 17.94 -30.45 -34.43
CA GLU A 45 17.01 -31.51 -34.06
C GLU A 45 15.90 -31.62 -35.14
N THR A 46 15.60 -32.85 -35.56
CA THR A 46 14.43 -33.16 -36.38
C THR A 46 13.25 -33.61 -35.51
N ASP A 47 12.03 -33.36 -35.98
CA ASP A 47 10.82 -33.92 -35.37
C ASP A 47 10.67 -35.41 -35.70
N GLU A 48 9.64 -36.06 -35.15
CA GLU A 48 9.34 -37.49 -35.38
C GLU A 48 9.03 -37.80 -36.86
N GLU A 49 8.74 -36.78 -37.65
CA GLU A 49 8.41 -36.89 -39.10
C GLU A 49 9.65 -36.56 -39.98
N GLY A 50 10.82 -36.24 -39.39
CA GLY A 50 12.08 -35.93 -40.08
C GLY A 50 12.23 -34.50 -40.58
N ASN A 51 11.34 -33.58 -40.20
CA ASN A 51 11.44 -32.16 -40.52
C ASN A 51 12.36 -31.45 -39.52
N VAL A 52 13.14 -30.47 -39.99
CA VAL A 52 13.99 -29.65 -39.13
C VAL A 52 13.11 -28.78 -38.25
N LYS A 53 13.32 -28.86 -36.91
CA LYS A 53 12.60 -28.01 -35.96
C LYS A 53 13.00 -26.56 -36.10
N GLU A 54 12.06 -25.72 -36.38
CA GLU A 54 12.22 -24.26 -36.42
C GLU A 54 11.80 -23.61 -35.09
N VAL A 55 12.61 -22.73 -34.55
CA VAL A 55 12.28 -21.94 -33.36
C VAL A 55 12.34 -20.45 -33.67
N PHE A 56 11.24 -19.75 -33.41
CA PHE A 56 11.19 -18.29 -33.52
C PHE A 56 11.95 -17.63 -32.35
N ILE A 57 12.98 -16.88 -32.68
CA ILE A 57 13.79 -16.12 -31.71
C ILE A 57 13.33 -14.66 -31.74
N PRO A 58 12.60 -14.20 -30.72
CA PRO A 58 12.21 -12.80 -30.65
C PRO A 58 13.39 -11.92 -30.23
N VAL A 59 13.67 -10.90 -31.04
CA VAL A 59 14.74 -9.89 -30.83
C VAL A 59 14.19 -8.66 -30.12
N SER A 60 13.04 -8.19 -30.59
CA SER A 60 12.38 -7.02 -30.04
C SER A 60 10.87 -7.23 -29.91
N SER A 61 10.23 -6.35 -29.18
CA SER A 61 8.78 -6.38 -28.99
C SER A 61 8.22 -4.97 -29.00
N ILE A 62 7.15 -4.78 -29.74
CA ILE A 62 6.28 -3.59 -29.61
C ILE A 62 5.18 -3.95 -28.62
N ILE A 63 5.02 -3.11 -27.60
CA ILE A 63 4.07 -3.36 -26.52
C ILE A 63 3.15 -2.16 -26.40
N HIS A 64 1.84 -2.41 -26.38
CA HIS A 64 0.84 -1.41 -26.07
C HIS A 64 0.04 -1.87 -24.86
N THR A 65 -0.07 -1.01 -23.86
CA THR A 65 -0.83 -1.27 -22.63
C THR A 65 -1.86 -0.17 -22.44
N ILE A 66 -3.10 -0.58 -22.22
CA ILE A 66 -4.21 0.29 -21.81
C ILE A 66 -4.58 -0.09 -20.40
N ASP A 67 -4.65 0.91 -19.51
CA ASP A 67 -5.15 0.77 -18.15
C ASP A 67 -6.21 1.85 -17.94
N TYR A 68 -7.42 1.42 -17.60
CA TYR A 68 -8.55 2.29 -17.29
C TYR A 68 -9.07 1.98 -15.91
N GLU A 69 -9.12 3.00 -15.06
CA GLU A 69 -9.66 2.92 -13.72
C GLU A 69 -10.83 3.89 -13.55
N ASP A 70 -11.89 3.43 -12.88
CA ASP A 70 -13.05 4.23 -12.49
C ASP A 70 -13.31 4.02 -11.00
N ASN A 71 -13.15 5.09 -10.22
CA ASN A 71 -13.23 5.08 -8.77
C ASN A 71 -14.33 6.04 -8.30
N ARG A 72 -15.10 5.59 -7.31
CA ARG A 72 -16.12 6.38 -6.66
C ARG A 72 -16.10 6.15 -5.17
N ARG A 73 -16.13 7.21 -4.42
CA ARG A 73 -16.26 7.21 -2.97
C ARG A 73 -17.51 7.99 -2.57
N ARG A 74 -18.19 7.50 -1.53
CA ARG A 74 -19.28 8.21 -0.86
C ARG A 74 -19.10 8.08 0.64
N PHE A 75 -19.17 9.19 1.35
CA PHE A 75 -19.32 9.25 2.79
C PHE A 75 -20.79 9.52 3.10
N ILE A 76 -21.42 8.62 3.82
CA ILE A 76 -22.88 8.61 4.04
C ILE A 76 -23.13 8.51 5.53
N SER A 77 -24.06 9.31 6.06
CA SER A 77 -24.51 9.21 7.44
C SER A 77 -26.01 9.50 7.53
N ASN A 78 -26.69 8.71 8.34
CA ASN A 78 -28.05 8.94 8.81
C ASN A 78 -28.07 9.31 10.30
N ASP A 79 -26.92 9.46 10.95
CA ASP A 79 -26.82 9.86 12.35
C ASP A 79 -27.24 11.33 12.52
N ALA A 80 -28.30 11.60 13.27
CA ALA A 80 -28.86 12.96 13.46
C ALA A 80 -27.87 13.93 14.15
N GLY A 81 -26.91 13.43 14.90
CA GLY A 81 -25.92 14.22 15.64
C GLY A 81 -24.56 14.34 14.96
N ILE A 82 -24.40 13.87 13.72
CA ILE A 82 -23.09 13.80 13.06
C ILE A 82 -22.43 15.18 12.93
N ASP A 83 -23.21 16.22 12.62
CA ASP A 83 -22.70 17.58 12.45
C ASP A 83 -22.04 18.12 13.73
N THR A 84 -22.45 17.65 14.91
CA THR A 84 -21.84 18.06 16.19
C THR A 84 -20.44 17.46 16.42
N CYS A 85 -20.04 16.49 15.62
CA CYS A 85 -18.73 15.86 15.68
C CYS A 85 -17.65 16.66 14.95
N TYR A 86 -18.06 17.64 14.13
CA TYR A 86 -17.18 18.42 13.27
C TYR A 86 -17.21 19.91 13.62
N THR A 87 -16.10 20.58 13.42
CA THR A 87 -15.94 22.00 13.75
C THR A 87 -16.50 22.91 12.65
N HIS A 88 -16.43 22.44 11.40
CA HIS A 88 -16.85 23.21 10.21
C HIS A 88 -17.93 22.45 9.44
N LEU A 89 -18.86 23.24 8.87
CA LEU A 89 -19.93 22.76 7.99
C LEU A 89 -19.92 23.62 6.72
N TYR A 90 -19.63 22.99 5.60
CA TYR A 90 -19.59 23.63 4.29
C TYR A 90 -20.90 23.34 3.54
N GLY A 91 -21.84 24.23 3.61
CA GLY A 91 -23.15 24.39 2.97
C GLY A 91 -23.67 23.37 1.95
N MET A 92 -23.61 22.11 2.27
CA MET A 92 -24.13 21.03 1.45
C MET A 92 -25.46 20.51 2.01
N ASP A 93 -26.24 19.79 1.19
CA ASP A 93 -27.57 19.27 1.48
C ASP A 93 -27.73 18.69 2.91
N ALA A 94 -28.96 18.77 3.41
CA ALA A 94 -29.35 18.30 4.75
C ALA A 94 -29.07 16.79 4.98
N SER A 95 -29.03 15.98 3.93
CA SER A 95 -28.63 14.57 4.00
C SER A 95 -27.15 14.41 3.68
N LEU A 96 -26.36 13.91 4.61
CA LEU A 96 -24.94 13.68 4.34
C LEU A 96 -24.73 12.56 3.33
N ASN A 97 -24.26 12.94 2.14
CA ASN A 97 -23.92 12.04 1.06
C ASN A 97 -22.79 12.65 0.21
N ASP A 98 -21.64 12.89 0.86
CA ASP A 98 -20.48 13.44 0.18
C ASP A 98 -19.94 12.43 -0.82
N GLN A 99 -19.86 12.85 -2.08
CA GLN A 99 -19.43 12.00 -3.17
C GLN A 99 -18.25 12.58 -3.91
N THR A 100 -17.23 11.76 -4.10
CA THR A 100 -16.14 12.01 -5.03
C THR A 100 -16.07 10.90 -6.07
N SER A 101 -15.72 11.24 -7.30
CA SER A 101 -15.47 10.25 -8.33
C SER A 101 -14.28 10.66 -9.20
N SER A 102 -13.57 9.66 -9.70
CA SER A 102 -12.47 9.88 -10.63
C SER A 102 -12.37 8.73 -11.61
N TRP A 103 -11.88 9.04 -12.80
CA TRP A 103 -11.41 8.03 -13.73
C TRP A 103 -10.03 8.40 -14.25
N ASN A 104 -9.27 7.37 -14.59
CA ASN A 104 -7.93 7.45 -15.14
C ASN A 104 -7.84 6.56 -16.38
N LEU A 105 -7.36 7.10 -17.49
CA LEU A 105 -7.05 6.35 -18.70
C LEU A 105 -5.57 6.53 -19.02
N LYS A 106 -4.83 5.43 -18.96
CA LYS A 106 -3.40 5.38 -19.21
C LYS A 106 -3.09 4.51 -20.42
N ASN A 107 -2.39 5.07 -21.39
CA ASN A 107 -1.92 4.37 -22.57
C ASN A 107 -0.40 4.40 -22.60
N THR A 108 0.24 3.24 -22.63
CA THR A 108 1.69 3.11 -22.70
C THR A 108 2.09 2.37 -23.96
N PHE A 109 2.95 2.99 -24.76
CA PHE A 109 3.61 2.38 -25.92
C PHE A 109 5.07 2.16 -25.59
N ALA A 110 5.55 0.93 -25.78
CA ALA A 110 6.93 0.59 -25.50
C ALA A 110 7.56 -0.21 -26.63
N LEU A 111 8.83 0.05 -26.86
CA LEU A 111 9.71 -0.75 -27.70
C LEU A 111 10.74 -1.42 -26.80
N ALA A 112 10.74 -2.75 -26.77
CA ALA A 112 11.64 -3.53 -25.92
C ALA A 112 12.59 -4.36 -26.78
N LEU A 113 13.89 -4.20 -26.56
CA LEU A 113 14.95 -5.07 -27.06
C LEU A 113 15.19 -6.17 -26.01
N ARG A 114 15.17 -7.43 -26.43
CA ARG A 114 15.28 -8.57 -25.52
C ARG A 114 16.74 -8.91 -25.24
N GLU A 115 16.99 -9.31 -24.00
CA GLU A 115 18.28 -9.87 -23.59
C GLU A 115 18.50 -11.26 -24.18
N GLY A 116 19.72 -11.55 -24.67
CA GLY A 116 20.18 -12.89 -24.99
C GLY A 116 19.66 -13.47 -26.30
N PHE A 117 19.23 -12.65 -27.25
CA PHE A 117 18.93 -13.11 -28.61
C PHE A 117 20.20 -13.38 -29.44
N GLN A 118 21.34 -12.77 -29.07
CA GLN A 118 22.70 -13.05 -29.57
C GLN A 118 23.71 -12.82 -28.43
N ASP A 119 24.95 -13.27 -28.60
CA ASP A 119 26.01 -13.23 -27.58
C ASP A 119 26.35 -11.82 -27.10
N TRP A 120 26.23 -10.82 -27.97
CA TRP A 120 26.48 -9.42 -27.61
C TRP A 120 25.30 -8.76 -26.86
N ALA A 121 24.08 -9.27 -26.99
CA ALA A 121 22.87 -8.72 -26.38
C ALA A 121 22.78 -9.15 -24.91
N LYS A 122 23.73 -8.70 -24.10
CA LYS A 122 23.85 -9.09 -22.67
C LYS A 122 22.86 -8.40 -21.74
N PHE A 123 22.00 -7.50 -22.24
CA PHE A 123 20.98 -6.77 -21.48
C PHE A 123 19.74 -6.53 -22.33
N GLY A 124 18.61 -6.33 -21.68
CA GLY A 124 17.37 -5.86 -22.28
C GLY A 124 17.25 -4.35 -22.13
N LEU A 125 16.78 -3.68 -23.17
CA LEU A 125 16.52 -2.25 -23.18
C LEU A 125 15.07 -2.01 -23.58
N THR A 126 14.35 -1.18 -22.82
CA THR A 126 12.99 -0.77 -23.17
C THR A 126 12.92 0.74 -23.16
N ALA A 127 12.36 1.33 -24.20
CA ALA A 127 11.96 2.73 -24.22
C ALA A 127 10.44 2.80 -24.30
N PHE A 128 9.83 3.75 -23.60
CA PHE A 128 8.37 3.87 -23.58
C PHE A 128 7.91 5.32 -23.48
N VAL A 129 6.70 5.54 -23.97
CA VAL A 129 5.95 6.78 -23.78
C VAL A 129 4.58 6.43 -23.20
N THR A 130 4.13 7.23 -22.24
CA THR A 130 2.84 7.05 -21.58
C THR A 130 2.03 8.34 -21.68
N PHE A 131 0.79 8.20 -22.13
CA PHE A 131 -0.21 9.25 -22.13
C PHE A 131 -1.25 8.89 -21.06
N GLU A 132 -1.44 9.81 -20.12
CA GLU A 132 -2.37 9.63 -19.02
C GLU A 132 -3.36 10.79 -18.98
N LYS A 133 -4.65 10.47 -18.91
CA LYS A 133 -5.73 11.43 -18.71
C LYS A 133 -6.52 11.04 -17.47
N ARG A 134 -6.62 11.98 -16.53
CA ARG A 134 -7.35 11.80 -15.26
C ARG A 134 -8.48 12.84 -15.21
N ARG A 135 -9.62 12.42 -14.72
CA ARG A 135 -10.73 13.32 -14.42
C ARG A 135 -11.21 13.07 -13.00
N PHE A 136 -11.37 14.16 -12.27
CA PHE A 136 -11.89 14.15 -10.91
C PHE A 136 -13.15 14.98 -10.84
N ARG A 137 -14.10 14.53 -10.01
CA ARG A 137 -15.33 15.29 -9.73
C ARG A 137 -15.45 15.44 -8.23
N LEU A 138 -15.55 16.68 -7.80
CA LEU A 138 -15.76 17.10 -6.42
C LEU A 138 -17.08 17.88 -6.32
N ALA A 139 -17.54 18.15 -5.09
CA ALA A 139 -18.65 19.05 -4.88
C ALA A 139 -18.31 20.49 -5.33
N SER A 140 -19.28 21.23 -5.87
CA SER A 140 -19.09 22.61 -6.25
C SER A 140 -19.13 23.56 -5.06
N GLN A 141 -18.38 24.65 -5.12
CA GLN A 141 -18.51 25.77 -4.18
C GLN A 141 -19.90 26.39 -4.26
N VAL A 142 -20.43 26.76 -3.10
CA VAL A 142 -21.67 27.57 -3.00
C VAL A 142 -21.27 29.03 -2.94
N PRO A 143 -21.71 29.90 -3.87
CA PRO A 143 -21.37 31.31 -3.84
C PRO A 143 -21.77 31.99 -2.53
N GLY A 144 -20.90 32.85 -2.01
CA GLY A 144 -21.13 33.59 -0.76
C GLY A 144 -20.75 32.84 0.52
N LEU A 145 -20.26 31.59 0.43
CA LEU A 145 -19.68 30.91 1.56
C LEU A 145 -18.16 31.10 1.60
N ASP A 146 -17.63 31.19 2.83
CA ASP A 146 -16.18 31.23 3.07
C ASP A 146 -15.63 29.79 3.17
N TYR A 147 -14.79 29.40 2.21
CA TYR A 147 -14.12 28.11 2.13
C TYR A 147 -12.63 28.20 2.55
N GLY A 148 -12.21 29.31 3.14
CA GLY A 148 -10.84 29.44 3.65
C GLY A 148 -10.53 28.45 4.76
N PRO A 149 -9.24 28.27 5.11
CA PRO A 149 -8.81 27.28 6.12
C PRO A 149 -9.39 27.55 7.53
N ASP A 150 -9.84 28.78 7.80
CA ASP A 150 -10.57 29.18 9.01
C ASP A 150 -12.06 29.45 8.70
N GLY A 151 -12.50 29.17 7.46
CA GLY A 151 -13.84 29.44 6.98
C GLY A 151 -14.88 28.64 7.73
N ARG A 152 -15.79 29.37 8.37
CA ARG A 152 -17.01 28.79 8.93
C ARG A 152 -18.05 28.90 7.83
N GLY A 153 -18.21 27.86 7.04
CA GLY A 153 -19.35 27.76 6.15
C GLY A 153 -20.61 28.04 6.95
N SER A 154 -21.53 28.85 6.39
CA SER A 154 -22.78 29.13 7.10
C SER A 154 -23.55 27.84 7.32
N SER A 155 -24.14 27.69 8.50
CA SER A 155 -25.01 26.56 8.86
C SER A 155 -26.39 26.60 8.15
N GLU A 156 -26.62 27.59 7.30
CA GLU A 156 -27.89 27.71 6.56
C GLU A 156 -27.86 26.82 5.32
N PRO A 157 -28.78 25.87 5.17
CA PRO A 157 -28.90 25.09 3.95
C PRO A 157 -29.24 26.02 2.77
N SER A 158 -28.37 26.03 1.78
CA SER A 158 -28.60 26.77 0.55
C SER A 158 -29.78 26.16 -0.20
N THR A 159 -30.86 26.95 -0.40
CA THR A 159 -32.02 26.57 -1.23
C THR A 159 -31.76 26.79 -2.73
N LEU A 160 -30.55 27.22 -3.11
CA LEU A 160 -30.19 27.51 -4.48
C LEU A 160 -29.68 26.24 -5.19
N ASN A 161 -30.25 25.98 -6.38
CA ASN A 161 -29.78 24.90 -7.26
C ASN A 161 -28.44 25.30 -7.93
N PHE A 162 -27.32 25.03 -7.26
CA PHE A 162 -26.00 25.16 -7.86
C PHE A 162 -25.60 23.87 -8.59
N PRO A 163 -24.65 23.93 -9.55
CA PRO A 163 -24.09 22.74 -10.13
C PRO A 163 -23.51 21.88 -8.99
N THR A 164 -23.97 20.65 -8.89
CA THR A 164 -23.65 19.73 -7.78
C THR A 164 -22.24 19.19 -7.82
N SER A 165 -21.47 19.48 -8.85
CA SER A 165 -20.10 18.98 -8.99
C SER A 165 -19.20 19.88 -9.83
N GLU A 166 -17.97 20.04 -9.40
CA GLU A 166 -16.84 20.63 -10.12
C GLU A 166 -15.97 19.54 -10.72
N VAL A 167 -15.46 19.79 -11.94
CA VAL A 167 -14.67 18.82 -12.70
C VAL A 167 -13.27 19.34 -12.90
N TYR A 168 -12.29 18.51 -12.54
CA TYR A 168 -10.87 18.74 -12.74
C TYR A 168 -10.35 17.72 -13.76
N ASP A 169 -9.79 18.23 -14.86
CA ASP A 169 -9.16 17.41 -15.89
C ASP A 169 -7.63 17.59 -15.81
N GLU A 170 -6.92 16.49 -15.68
CA GLU A 170 -5.47 16.43 -15.71
C GLU A 170 -5.02 15.58 -16.90
N PHE A 171 -4.01 16.03 -17.59
CA PHE A 171 -3.37 15.30 -18.67
C PHE A 171 -1.85 15.30 -18.43
N THR A 172 -1.19 14.16 -18.60
CA THR A 172 0.25 14.04 -18.46
C THR A 172 0.83 13.13 -19.52
N THR A 173 1.99 13.52 -20.04
CA THR A 173 2.81 12.68 -20.91
C THR A 173 4.11 12.35 -20.20
N TYR A 174 4.40 11.05 -20.08
CA TYR A 174 5.68 10.55 -19.56
C TYR A 174 6.50 9.92 -20.66
N ILE A 175 7.82 10.07 -20.57
CA ILE A 175 8.79 9.29 -21.34
C ILE A 175 9.69 8.53 -20.37
N GLY A 176 10.12 7.36 -20.75
CA GLY A 176 10.99 6.59 -19.88
C GLY A 176 11.73 5.48 -20.58
N GLY A 177 12.60 4.86 -19.81
CA GLY A 177 13.39 3.71 -20.25
C GLY A 177 13.68 2.74 -19.12
N GLU A 178 13.93 1.51 -19.48
CA GLU A 178 14.33 0.43 -18.59
C GLU A 178 15.52 -0.32 -19.17
N LEU A 179 16.56 -0.47 -18.36
CA LEU A 179 17.72 -1.31 -18.65
C LEU A 179 17.69 -2.49 -17.68
N SER A 180 17.68 -3.71 -18.21
CA SER A 180 17.58 -4.90 -17.37
C SER A 180 18.51 -6.02 -17.85
N LYS A 181 19.04 -6.77 -16.88
CA LYS A 181 19.71 -8.04 -17.09
C LYS A 181 19.09 -9.07 -16.17
N ARG A 182 18.31 -9.97 -16.72
CA ARG A 182 17.57 -11.00 -15.96
C ARG A 182 18.17 -12.39 -16.11
N ARG A 183 19.00 -12.60 -17.16
CA ARG A 183 19.68 -13.87 -17.40
C ARG A 183 21.08 -13.84 -16.78
N GLY A 184 21.53 -14.98 -16.30
CA GLY A 184 22.83 -15.16 -15.66
C GLY A 184 22.73 -15.59 -14.21
N SER A 185 23.74 -16.33 -13.77
CA SER A 185 23.77 -16.89 -12.41
C SER A 185 24.40 -15.95 -11.39
N LEU A 186 25.26 -15.03 -11.83
CA LEU A 186 26.08 -14.23 -10.93
C LEU A 186 25.46 -12.86 -10.61
N LEU A 187 25.01 -12.14 -11.64
CA LEU A 187 24.55 -10.75 -11.50
C LEU A 187 23.32 -10.49 -12.36
N THR A 188 22.26 -10.02 -11.72
CA THR A 188 21.05 -9.48 -12.36
C THR A 188 20.80 -8.06 -11.89
N TYR A 189 20.26 -7.20 -12.75
CA TYR A 189 19.93 -5.84 -12.41
C TYR A 189 18.73 -5.34 -13.21
N ASN A 190 18.05 -4.33 -12.66
CA ASN A 190 17.04 -3.56 -13.34
C ASN A 190 17.20 -2.08 -12.94
N VAL A 191 17.19 -1.20 -13.93
CA VAL A 191 17.15 0.26 -13.72
C VAL A 191 16.07 0.82 -14.61
N ARG A 192 15.14 1.55 -14.04
CA ARG A 192 14.03 2.21 -14.73
C ARG A 192 14.02 3.69 -14.42
N GLY A 193 13.92 4.51 -15.45
CA GLY A 193 13.76 5.96 -15.36
C GLY A 193 12.49 6.41 -16.08
N GLU A 194 11.82 7.42 -15.53
CA GLU A 194 10.59 8.01 -16.07
C GLU A 194 10.59 9.51 -15.77
N LEU A 195 10.22 10.33 -16.76
CA LEU A 195 10.16 11.78 -16.69
C LEU A 195 8.77 12.25 -17.15
N GLY A 196 8.08 13.04 -16.33
CA GLY A 196 6.91 13.80 -16.71
C GLY A 196 7.30 14.92 -17.66
N LEU A 197 7.06 14.70 -18.97
CA LEU A 197 7.49 15.63 -20.03
C LEU A 197 6.58 16.85 -20.15
N ALA A 198 5.27 16.63 -20.03
CA ALA A 198 4.27 17.69 -20.21
C ALA A 198 3.00 17.40 -19.42
N GLY A 199 2.21 18.44 -19.16
CA GLY A 199 0.91 18.36 -18.49
C GLY A 199 0.99 18.59 -16.98
N SER A 200 0.04 18.04 -16.22
CA SER A 200 -0.13 18.30 -14.79
C SER A 200 1.05 17.81 -13.95
N ASP A 201 1.72 16.74 -14.37
CA ASP A 201 2.88 16.16 -13.69
C ASP A 201 4.20 16.48 -14.41
N ALA A 202 4.25 17.59 -15.19
CA ALA A 202 5.47 18.03 -15.85
C ALA A 202 6.59 18.31 -14.83
N GLY A 203 7.79 17.76 -15.08
CA GLY A 203 8.92 17.86 -14.16
C GLY A 203 8.96 16.77 -13.08
N GLU A 204 8.00 15.85 -13.04
CA GLU A 204 8.15 14.65 -12.23
C GLU A 204 9.30 13.78 -12.73
N VAL A 205 10.07 13.25 -11.79
CA VAL A 205 11.17 12.32 -12.05
C VAL A 205 10.98 11.09 -11.17
N ARG A 206 11.08 9.92 -11.78
CA ARG A 206 11.06 8.64 -11.08
C ARG A 206 12.18 7.78 -11.61
N VAL A 207 13.21 7.56 -10.81
CA VAL A 207 14.30 6.63 -11.12
C VAL A 207 14.33 5.58 -10.03
N SER A 208 14.38 4.32 -10.42
CA SER A 208 14.49 3.19 -9.49
C SER A 208 15.42 2.14 -10.08
N GLY A 209 16.11 1.43 -9.21
CA GLY A 209 16.98 0.34 -9.65
C GLY A 209 17.21 -0.68 -8.56
N ASP A 210 17.53 -1.88 -9.00
CA ASP A 210 17.96 -2.96 -8.15
C ASP A 210 19.11 -3.75 -8.81
N LEU A 211 19.97 -4.26 -7.97
CA LEU A 211 21.10 -5.09 -8.30
C LEU A 211 21.08 -6.33 -7.40
N GLN A 212 21.10 -7.51 -7.99
CA GLN A 212 21.12 -8.76 -7.21
C GLN A 212 22.27 -9.64 -7.66
N THR A 213 23.00 -10.16 -6.69
CA THR A 213 24.00 -11.20 -6.90
C THR A 213 23.63 -12.49 -6.17
N LYS A 214 23.94 -13.63 -6.80
CA LYS A 214 23.76 -14.97 -6.21
C LYS A 214 25.12 -15.61 -6.05
N PHE A 215 25.32 -16.24 -4.90
CA PHE A 215 26.54 -16.97 -4.58
C PHE A 215 26.23 -18.17 -3.69
N LYS A 216 27.20 -19.06 -3.54
CA LYS A 216 27.03 -20.22 -2.68
C LYS A 216 27.68 -19.97 -1.32
N LEU A 217 26.87 -20.08 -0.26
CA LEU A 217 27.33 -20.04 1.13
C LEU A 217 26.98 -21.39 1.79
N PHE A 218 27.99 -22.09 2.34
CA PHE A 218 27.81 -23.44 2.91
C PHE A 218 27.10 -24.43 1.95
N LYS A 219 27.48 -24.40 0.65
CA LYS A 219 26.91 -25.22 -0.43
C LYS A 219 25.43 -24.94 -0.77
N LYS A 220 24.80 -23.96 -0.14
CA LYS A 220 23.44 -23.51 -0.45
C LYS A 220 23.44 -22.10 -1.02
N ASP A 221 22.36 -21.76 -1.70
CA ASP A 221 22.24 -20.47 -2.35
C ASP A 221 22.06 -19.34 -1.33
N ALA A 222 22.77 -18.26 -1.58
CA ALA A 222 22.65 -16.99 -0.88
C ALA A 222 22.49 -15.86 -1.91
N THR A 223 21.70 -14.87 -1.60
CA THR A 223 21.51 -13.70 -2.47
C THR A 223 21.72 -12.42 -1.69
N ILE A 224 22.36 -11.45 -2.34
CA ILE A 224 22.41 -10.07 -1.89
C ILE A 224 21.71 -9.22 -2.96
N LYS A 225 20.75 -8.42 -2.53
CA LYS A 225 20.05 -7.44 -3.36
C LYS A 225 20.27 -6.05 -2.79
N ALA A 226 20.76 -5.13 -3.61
CA ALA A 226 20.74 -3.70 -3.31
C ALA A 226 19.63 -3.06 -4.14
N GLU A 227 18.90 -2.13 -3.58
CA GLU A 227 17.81 -1.43 -4.26
C GLU A 227 17.75 0.04 -3.83
N GLY A 228 17.26 0.89 -4.74
CA GLY A 228 17.11 2.29 -4.44
C GLY A 228 16.21 3.01 -5.42
N TYR A 229 15.78 4.20 -5.02
CA TYR A 229 15.05 5.09 -5.90
C TYR A 229 15.26 6.56 -5.58
N ILE A 230 15.07 7.38 -6.60
CA ILE A 230 14.94 8.83 -6.51
C ILE A 230 13.61 9.19 -7.16
N LYS A 231 12.74 9.89 -6.42
CA LYS A 231 11.44 10.32 -6.90
C LYS A 231 11.23 11.79 -6.56
N ASN A 232 10.75 12.54 -7.54
CA ASN A 232 10.21 13.88 -7.37
C ASN A 232 8.80 13.86 -7.96
N ILE A 233 7.77 13.79 -7.11
CA ILE A 233 6.40 13.49 -7.53
C ILE A 233 5.41 14.54 -7.02
N THR A 234 4.45 14.86 -7.84
CA THR A 234 3.32 15.71 -7.48
C THR A 234 2.48 15.02 -6.40
N PRO A 235 2.08 15.71 -5.30
CA PRO A 235 1.16 15.17 -4.31
C PRO A 235 -0.14 14.69 -4.95
N ALA A 236 -0.73 13.64 -4.39
CA ALA A 236 -1.96 13.07 -4.91
C ALA A 236 -3.09 14.10 -5.02
N PHE A 237 -3.98 13.95 -6.02
CA PHE A 237 -5.06 14.90 -6.26
C PHE A 237 -5.85 15.22 -4.98
N TYR A 238 -6.27 14.22 -4.20
CA TYR A 238 -7.04 14.42 -2.98
C TYR A 238 -6.24 14.99 -1.79
N GLN A 239 -4.92 15.09 -1.88
CA GLN A 239 -4.11 15.88 -0.96
C GLN A 239 -4.10 17.37 -1.34
N ARG A 240 -4.29 17.68 -2.64
CA ARG A 240 -4.35 19.05 -3.16
C ARG A 240 -5.78 19.62 -3.15
N HIS A 241 -6.77 18.79 -3.41
CA HIS A 241 -8.17 19.19 -3.54
C HIS A 241 -9.11 18.22 -2.81
N HIS A 242 -9.96 18.76 -1.99
CA HIS A 242 -11.05 18.00 -1.35
C HIS A 242 -12.23 18.91 -1.06
N HIS A 243 -13.42 18.51 -1.49
CA HIS A 243 -14.67 19.23 -1.29
C HIS A 243 -15.68 18.28 -0.64
N GLY A 244 -15.94 18.48 0.64
CA GLY A 244 -16.88 17.71 1.44
C GLY A 244 -17.54 18.56 2.49
N ARG A 245 -18.63 18.07 3.11
CA ARG A 245 -19.39 18.81 4.11
C ARG A 245 -18.57 19.26 5.32
N TYR A 246 -17.58 18.48 5.74
CA TYR A 246 -16.83 18.74 6.96
C TYR A 246 -15.39 19.19 6.72
N TYR A 247 -14.88 18.97 5.51
CA TYR A 247 -13.52 19.31 5.12
C TYR A 247 -13.52 19.89 3.72
N TRP A 248 -12.81 21.01 3.58
CA TRP A 248 -12.68 21.69 2.30
C TRP A 248 -11.28 22.26 2.15
N TRP A 249 -10.60 21.94 1.06
CA TRP A 249 -9.32 22.55 0.74
C TRP A 249 -9.01 22.49 -0.75
N ASP A 250 -8.31 23.55 -1.21
CA ASP A 250 -7.65 23.64 -2.50
C ASP A 250 -6.26 24.20 -2.27
N LEU A 251 -5.23 23.35 -2.41
CA LEU A 251 -3.86 23.64 -2.01
C LEU A 251 -2.90 23.51 -3.19
N SER A 252 -1.97 24.48 -3.30
CA SER A 252 -0.82 24.40 -4.18
C SER A 252 0.39 23.85 -3.40
N LEU A 253 0.59 22.53 -3.49
CA LEU A 253 1.65 21.83 -2.80
C LEU A 253 2.87 21.65 -3.72
N LYS A 254 4.08 21.72 -3.13
CA LYS A 254 5.33 21.41 -3.82
C LYS A 254 5.46 19.90 -4.04
N ASN A 255 6.22 19.51 -5.06
CA ASN A 255 6.55 18.10 -5.29
C ASN A 255 7.24 17.49 -4.06
N VAL A 256 6.84 16.26 -3.75
CA VAL A 256 7.46 15.44 -2.70
C VAL A 256 8.69 14.78 -3.29
N GLN A 257 9.85 15.02 -2.67
CA GLN A 257 11.10 14.36 -3.05
C GLN A 257 11.38 13.20 -2.12
N ARG A 258 11.69 12.03 -2.69
CA ARG A 258 11.99 10.81 -1.93
C ARG A 258 13.24 10.16 -2.50
N ILE A 259 14.21 9.89 -1.63
CA ILE A 259 15.44 9.18 -1.97
C ILE A 259 15.57 8.01 -1.01
N TYR A 260 15.67 6.82 -1.54
CA TYR A 260 15.80 5.58 -0.78
C TYR A 260 17.01 4.78 -1.24
N ALA A 261 17.72 4.19 -0.29
CA ALA A 261 18.74 3.19 -0.53
C ALA A 261 18.60 2.07 0.51
N GLY A 262 18.64 0.83 0.05
CA GLY A 262 18.49 -0.33 0.93
C GLY A 262 19.19 -1.56 0.38
N ALA A 263 19.36 -2.54 1.26
CA ALA A 263 19.92 -3.84 0.91
C ALA A 263 19.17 -4.97 1.61
N LYS A 264 19.17 -6.13 0.96
CA LYS A 264 18.54 -7.36 1.43
C LYS A 264 19.47 -8.54 1.20
N ILE A 265 19.66 -9.33 2.24
CA ILE A 265 20.44 -10.57 2.22
C ILE A 265 19.47 -11.72 2.51
N ASN A 266 19.49 -12.74 1.67
CA ASN A 266 18.72 -13.96 1.86
C ASN A 266 19.67 -15.16 1.92
N LEU A 267 19.61 -15.90 3.04
CA LEU A 267 20.43 -17.09 3.30
C LEU A 267 19.51 -18.31 3.32
N GLU A 268 19.48 -19.08 2.25
CA GLU A 268 18.64 -20.29 2.15
C GLU A 268 19.06 -21.37 3.12
N SER A 269 20.35 -21.44 3.46
CA SER A 269 20.91 -22.44 4.38
C SER A 269 20.28 -22.37 5.77
N THR A 270 20.06 -21.17 6.27
CA THR A 270 19.53 -20.90 7.61
C THR A 270 18.08 -20.39 7.57
N ARG A 271 17.51 -20.17 6.38
CA ARG A 271 16.20 -19.53 6.19
C ARG A 271 16.13 -18.15 6.84
N THR A 272 17.24 -17.42 6.76
CA THR A 272 17.38 -16.10 7.33
C THR A 272 17.31 -15.04 6.23
N GLN A 273 16.55 -14.00 6.47
CA GLN A 273 16.51 -12.82 5.62
C GLN A 273 16.79 -11.57 6.46
N LEU A 274 17.78 -10.82 6.05
CA LEU A 274 18.13 -9.52 6.63
C LEU A 274 17.84 -8.44 5.59
N SER A 275 17.24 -7.34 6.00
CA SER A 275 17.09 -6.18 5.14
C SER A 275 17.21 -4.90 5.95
N GLY A 276 17.67 -3.83 5.31
CA GLY A 276 17.74 -2.51 5.91
C GLY A 276 17.84 -1.45 4.84
N GLY A 277 17.43 -0.23 5.20
CA GLY A 277 17.47 0.90 4.29
C GLY A 277 17.25 2.22 5.00
N VAL A 278 17.58 3.26 4.27
CA VAL A 278 17.39 4.66 4.69
C VAL A 278 16.61 5.39 3.61
N GLU A 279 15.61 6.15 4.01
CA GLU A 279 14.82 7.01 3.15
C GLU A 279 14.87 8.45 3.62
N SER A 280 15.08 9.38 2.69
CA SER A 280 15.01 10.82 2.89
C SER A 280 13.78 11.36 2.16
N ILE A 281 12.91 12.09 2.87
CA ILE A 281 11.65 12.62 2.34
C ILE A 281 11.62 14.13 2.58
N GLN A 282 11.59 14.90 1.50
CA GLN A 282 11.39 16.36 1.55
C GLN A 282 9.98 16.71 1.10
N ASN A 283 9.44 17.80 1.65
CA ASN A 283 8.08 18.26 1.37
C ASN A 283 7.02 17.17 1.64
N TYR A 284 7.21 16.36 2.67
CA TYR A 284 6.26 15.30 3.04
C TYR A 284 4.88 15.90 3.32
N VAL A 285 3.83 15.34 2.73
CA VAL A 285 2.45 15.75 2.98
C VAL A 285 1.84 14.84 4.02
N PHE A 286 1.40 15.41 5.12
CA PHE A 286 0.70 14.72 6.21
C PHE A 286 -0.59 15.45 6.55
N PHE A 287 -1.52 14.77 7.23
CA PHE A 287 -2.72 15.40 7.75
C PHE A 287 -2.49 15.77 9.21
N ASN A 288 -2.61 17.06 9.51
CA ASN A 288 -2.41 17.61 10.86
C ASN A 288 -3.57 17.23 11.81
N GLY A 289 -3.48 17.63 13.08
CA GLY A 289 -4.50 17.30 14.08
C GLY A 289 -5.88 17.90 13.84
N LYS A 290 -6.00 18.83 12.89
CA LYS A 290 -7.28 19.40 12.41
C LYS A 290 -7.85 18.67 11.19
N GLY A 291 -7.17 17.62 10.70
CA GLY A 291 -7.59 16.86 9.51
C GLY A 291 -7.29 17.52 8.18
N LEU A 292 -6.50 18.58 8.16
CA LEU A 292 -6.11 19.28 6.95
C LEU A 292 -4.73 18.83 6.46
N PRO A 293 -4.52 18.73 5.15
CA PRO A 293 -3.19 18.41 4.62
C PRO A 293 -2.23 19.56 4.84
N GLU A 294 -1.04 19.20 5.30
CA GLU A 294 0.07 20.11 5.58
C GLU A 294 1.35 19.56 4.97
N GLN A 295 2.23 20.42 4.50
CA GLN A 295 3.48 20.03 3.90
C GLN A 295 4.64 20.34 4.84
N SER A 296 5.41 19.30 5.19
CA SER A 296 6.57 19.45 6.06
C SER A 296 7.61 20.38 5.45
N SER A 297 8.10 21.33 6.24
CA SER A 297 9.27 22.14 5.93
C SER A 297 10.60 21.43 6.22
N LYS A 298 10.54 20.27 6.90
CA LYS A 298 11.71 19.51 7.33
C LYS A 298 12.00 18.37 6.35
N ASN A 299 13.27 17.96 6.30
CA ASN A 299 13.67 16.74 5.62
C ASN A 299 13.55 15.56 6.60
N ILE A 300 12.58 14.69 6.36
CA ILE A 300 12.32 13.52 7.20
C ILE A 300 13.26 12.38 6.79
N GLN A 301 14.00 11.85 7.76
CA GLN A 301 14.83 10.67 7.58
C GLN A 301 14.13 9.46 8.22
N VAL A 302 14.00 8.37 7.46
CA VAL A 302 13.49 7.11 7.97
C VAL A 302 14.56 6.04 7.82
N VAL A 303 14.93 5.44 8.94
CA VAL A 303 15.83 4.28 8.96
C VAL A 303 15.01 3.03 9.26
N SER A 304 15.24 1.96 8.54
CA SER A 304 14.57 0.67 8.78
C SER A 304 15.55 -0.49 8.72
N ALA A 305 15.36 -1.46 9.60
CA ALA A 305 16.07 -2.74 9.59
C ALA A 305 15.07 -3.87 9.91
N ARG A 306 15.20 -5.00 9.25
CA ARG A 306 14.30 -6.13 9.42
C ARG A 306 15.06 -7.43 9.35
N ILE A 307 14.77 -8.31 10.29
CA ILE A 307 15.22 -9.70 10.30
C ILE A 307 14.01 -10.62 10.23
N LYS A 308 14.07 -11.58 9.32
CA LYS A 308 13.16 -12.70 9.26
C LYS A 308 13.94 -13.99 9.42
N GLN A 309 13.48 -14.87 10.34
CA GLN A 309 14.12 -16.14 10.67
C GLN A 309 13.07 -17.23 10.79
N ASP A 310 13.15 -18.25 9.93
CA ASP A 310 12.29 -19.41 9.98
C ASP A 310 13.11 -20.62 10.49
N ILE A 311 12.62 -21.27 11.53
CA ILE A 311 13.19 -22.48 12.10
C ILE A 311 12.23 -23.63 11.83
N MET A 312 12.71 -24.67 11.18
CA MET A 312 11.91 -25.85 10.82
C MET A 312 12.62 -27.12 11.29
N TYR A 313 11.93 -27.89 12.11
CA TYR A 313 12.44 -29.18 12.55
C TYR A 313 11.31 -30.23 12.55
N ARG A 314 11.34 -31.16 11.61
CA ARG A 314 10.28 -32.20 11.43
C ARG A 314 8.89 -31.52 11.26
N ALA A 315 7.99 -31.81 12.22
CA ALA A 315 6.65 -31.21 12.25
C ALA A 315 6.60 -29.82 12.88
N PHE A 316 7.67 -29.41 13.57
CA PHE A 316 7.75 -28.13 14.25
C PHE A 316 8.20 -27.01 13.30
N GLY A 317 7.46 -25.89 13.31
CA GLY A 317 7.83 -24.66 12.64
C GLY A 317 7.77 -23.48 13.60
N TRP A 318 8.75 -22.57 13.46
CA TRP A 318 8.79 -21.31 14.20
C TRP A 318 9.28 -20.21 13.27
N GLU A 319 8.36 -19.33 12.88
CA GLU A 319 8.59 -18.21 11.98
C GLU A 319 8.65 -16.92 12.78
N ASN A 320 9.69 -16.13 12.57
CA ASN A 320 9.90 -14.89 13.29
C ASN A 320 10.23 -13.76 12.34
N GLU A 321 9.72 -12.59 12.65
CA GLU A 321 10.03 -11.36 11.96
C GLU A 321 10.11 -10.22 12.96
N VAL A 322 11.22 -9.50 12.96
CA VAL A 322 11.43 -8.31 13.78
C VAL A 322 11.80 -7.17 12.85
N ALA A 323 11.08 -6.08 12.94
CA ALA A 323 11.37 -4.85 12.23
C ALA A 323 11.67 -3.73 13.24
N TYR A 324 12.77 -3.03 13.00
CA TYR A 324 13.13 -1.79 13.66
C TYR A 324 12.99 -0.64 12.67
N GLN A 325 12.39 0.47 13.08
CA GLN A 325 12.24 1.65 12.27
C GLN A 325 12.28 2.91 13.11
N LEU A 326 12.87 3.96 12.54
CA LEU A 326 13.03 5.24 13.20
C LEU A 326 12.72 6.37 12.22
N SER A 327 11.79 7.25 12.60
CA SER A 327 11.55 8.52 11.91
C SER A 327 12.21 9.66 12.66
N SER A 328 12.91 10.57 11.95
CA SER A 328 13.47 11.77 12.53
C SER A 328 12.40 12.77 12.99
N GLU A 329 11.18 12.68 12.43
CA GLU A 329 10.04 13.56 12.73
C GLU A 329 8.80 12.74 13.14
N LYS A 330 8.83 12.22 14.37
CA LYS A 330 7.73 11.41 14.92
C LYS A 330 6.40 12.15 15.07
N SER A 331 6.42 13.49 15.05
CA SER A 331 5.22 14.33 15.10
C SER A 331 4.46 14.35 13.77
N GLN A 332 5.15 14.16 12.63
CA GLN A 332 4.56 14.19 11.29
C GLN A 332 4.48 12.81 10.67
N LEU A 333 5.44 11.94 10.98
CA LEU A 333 5.48 10.54 10.54
C LEU A 333 5.72 9.62 11.75
N PRO A 334 4.69 9.39 12.57
CA PRO A 334 4.79 8.52 13.75
C PRO A 334 4.88 7.05 13.33
N LEU A 335 5.96 6.38 13.75
CA LEU A 335 6.21 4.97 13.52
C LEU A 335 6.51 4.28 14.87
N PRO A 336 6.05 3.03 15.08
CA PRO A 336 6.53 2.24 16.22
C PRO A 336 8.01 1.88 16.00
N ASP A 337 8.83 2.00 17.04
CA ASP A 337 10.27 1.74 16.91
C ASP A 337 10.56 0.26 16.63
N ILE A 338 9.79 -0.66 17.23
CA ILE A 338 9.94 -2.09 17.02
C ILE A 338 8.59 -2.72 16.75
N SER A 339 8.53 -3.57 15.73
CA SER A 339 7.39 -4.44 15.43
C SER A 339 7.87 -5.89 15.36
N VAL A 340 7.11 -6.81 15.97
CA VAL A 340 7.42 -8.23 16.05
C VAL A 340 6.25 -9.05 15.56
N TYR A 341 6.53 -10.02 14.71
CA TYR A 341 5.65 -11.13 14.39
C TYR A 341 6.37 -12.43 14.74
N SER A 342 5.69 -13.32 15.44
CA SER A 342 6.20 -14.67 15.72
C SER A 342 5.06 -15.66 15.58
N ASN A 343 5.33 -16.81 14.94
CA ASN A 343 4.36 -17.87 14.70
C ASN A 343 4.99 -19.21 14.99
N ILE A 344 4.49 -19.91 15.99
CA ILE A 344 4.92 -21.24 16.38
C ILE A 344 3.83 -22.25 16.04
N TYR A 345 4.18 -23.35 15.38
CA TYR A 345 3.20 -24.33 14.98
C TYR A 345 3.76 -25.75 14.87
N LEU A 346 2.84 -26.72 14.91
CA LEU A 346 3.07 -28.12 14.55
C LEU A 346 2.26 -28.42 13.29
N ALA A 347 2.92 -28.93 12.24
CA ALA A 347 2.30 -29.34 10.99
C ALA A 347 2.56 -30.83 10.73
N PHE A 348 1.50 -31.62 10.63
CA PHE A 348 1.58 -33.06 10.42
C PHE A 348 0.44 -33.58 9.58
N LYS A 349 0.57 -34.81 9.07
CA LYS A 349 -0.50 -35.49 8.35
C LYS A 349 -1.20 -36.51 9.24
N LEU A 350 -2.51 -36.36 9.40
CA LEU A 350 -3.37 -37.35 10.06
C LEU A 350 -3.91 -38.31 9.01
N ALA A 351 -3.84 -39.60 9.28
CA ALA A 351 -4.28 -40.68 8.38
C ALA A 351 -3.71 -40.57 6.94
N LYS A 352 -2.51 -39.96 6.77
CA LYS A 352 -1.81 -39.69 5.49
C LYS A 352 -2.53 -38.76 4.50
N VAL A 353 -3.74 -38.34 4.78
CA VAL A 353 -4.60 -37.56 3.84
C VAL A 353 -4.92 -36.16 4.37
N LEU A 354 -5.16 -35.98 5.67
CA LEU A 354 -5.51 -34.71 6.27
C LEU A 354 -4.23 -34.01 6.78
N THR A 355 -3.86 -32.89 6.18
CA THR A 355 -2.80 -32.03 6.72
C THR A 355 -3.40 -31.17 7.82
N VAL A 356 -2.82 -31.25 9.02
CA VAL A 356 -3.21 -30.49 10.20
C VAL A 356 -2.07 -29.59 10.60
N GLN A 357 -2.38 -28.32 10.84
CA GLN A 357 -1.46 -27.33 11.40
C GLN A 357 -2.12 -26.70 12.62
N ILE A 358 -1.52 -26.86 13.78
CA ILE A 358 -1.98 -26.24 15.03
C ILE A 358 -0.88 -25.30 15.51
N GLY A 359 -1.24 -24.09 15.85
CA GLY A 359 -0.23 -23.10 16.23
C GLY A 359 -0.81 -21.90 16.94
N ALA A 360 0.12 -21.02 17.31
CA ALA A 360 -0.19 -19.69 17.85
C ALA A 360 0.73 -18.66 17.22
N ASN A 361 0.18 -17.48 16.97
CA ASN A 361 0.97 -16.35 16.53
C ASN A 361 0.77 -15.13 17.42
N VAL A 362 1.76 -14.25 17.43
CA VAL A 362 1.74 -13.00 18.15
C VAL A 362 2.17 -11.86 17.23
N TYR A 363 1.42 -10.75 17.31
CA TYR A 363 1.77 -9.46 16.75
C TYR A 363 2.01 -8.48 17.89
N TYR A 364 3.12 -7.80 17.84
CA TYR A 364 3.49 -6.83 18.86
C TYR A 364 4.16 -5.62 18.22
N ASN A 365 3.89 -4.45 18.73
CA ASN A 365 4.63 -3.23 18.42
C ASN A 365 4.82 -2.39 19.68
N THR A 366 5.94 -1.66 19.73
CA THR A 366 6.20 -0.70 20.80
C THR A 366 5.18 0.43 20.77
N ALA A 367 4.93 1.05 21.92
CA ALA A 367 3.98 2.14 22.04
C ALA A 367 4.48 3.40 21.31
N TYR A 368 3.58 4.00 20.53
CA TYR A 368 3.83 5.24 19.79
C TYR A 368 2.54 6.06 19.70
N TYR A 369 2.63 7.31 19.30
CA TYR A 369 1.46 8.13 19.01
C TYR A 369 0.89 7.78 17.63
N ALA A 370 0.16 6.67 17.55
CA ALA A 370 -0.45 6.25 16.31
C ALA A 370 -1.39 7.34 15.76
N PRO A 371 -1.43 7.52 14.43
CA PRO A 371 -2.41 8.43 13.84
C PRO A 371 -3.83 7.93 14.14
N TYR A 372 -4.80 8.83 14.10
CA TYR A 372 -6.21 8.43 14.12
C TYR A 372 -6.82 8.52 12.72
N TYR A 373 -7.85 7.74 12.50
CA TYR A 373 -8.52 7.68 11.21
C TYR A 373 -9.69 8.66 11.18
N GLU A 374 -9.74 9.51 10.15
CA GLU A 374 -10.85 10.41 9.88
C GLU A 374 -11.77 9.84 8.80
N PRO A 375 -13.01 9.42 9.16
CA PRO A 375 -13.92 8.79 8.20
C PRO A 375 -14.38 9.73 7.08
N ALA A 376 -14.53 11.03 7.35
CA ALA A 376 -15.03 11.99 6.38
C ALA A 376 -14.05 12.20 5.21
N THR A 377 -12.74 12.11 5.46
CA THR A 377 -11.72 12.24 4.42
C THR A 377 -11.09 10.91 4.00
N GLN A 378 -11.30 9.84 4.79
CA GLN A 378 -10.59 8.55 4.70
C GLN A 378 -9.07 8.70 4.84
N GLN A 379 -8.61 9.65 5.63
CA GLN A 379 -7.19 9.90 5.85
C GLN A 379 -6.78 9.58 7.29
N PHE A 380 -5.51 9.25 7.43
CA PHE A 380 -4.88 9.13 8.73
C PHE A 380 -4.25 10.49 9.08
N GLN A 381 -4.61 11.03 10.24
CA GLN A 381 -4.13 12.33 10.71
C GLN A 381 -3.32 12.17 11.99
N VAL A 382 -2.28 12.98 12.14
CA VAL A 382 -1.43 12.95 13.33
C VAL A 382 -2.17 13.47 14.55
N GLN A 383 -1.79 12.99 15.72
CA GLN A 383 -2.31 13.50 16.97
C GLN A 383 -1.54 14.77 17.39
N GLU A 384 -2.27 15.81 17.80
CA GLU A 384 -1.72 17.08 18.27
C GLU A 384 -2.27 17.43 19.66
N GLY A 385 -1.64 18.42 20.33
CA GLY A 385 -2.05 18.90 21.65
C GLY A 385 -1.70 17.96 22.81
N ASP A 386 -2.32 18.21 23.96
CA ASP A 386 -2.04 17.52 25.23
C ASP A 386 -2.86 16.23 25.43
N THR A 387 -3.82 15.97 24.53
CA THR A 387 -4.71 14.82 24.62
C THR A 387 -4.24 13.60 23.83
N LYS A 388 -2.94 13.59 23.41
CA LYS A 388 -2.36 12.50 22.64
C LYS A 388 -2.35 11.19 23.40
N VAL A 389 -2.69 10.12 22.70
CA VAL A 389 -2.81 8.75 23.22
C VAL A 389 -1.78 7.86 22.56
N LYS A 390 -1.00 7.14 23.37
CA LYS A 390 -0.11 6.08 22.85
C LYS A 390 -0.89 4.79 22.66
N VAL A 391 -0.61 4.13 21.54
CA VAL A 391 -1.13 2.82 21.15
C VAL A 391 0.04 1.88 20.97
N GLY A 392 -0.13 0.62 21.31
CA GLY A 392 0.92 -0.42 21.25
C GLY A 392 1.23 -0.99 22.63
N ASN A 393 2.37 -1.68 22.74
CA ASN A 393 2.77 -2.47 23.92
C ASN A 393 1.75 -3.55 24.31
N TYR A 394 0.93 -3.98 23.35
CA TYR A 394 -0.04 -5.03 23.52
C TYR A 394 0.30 -6.22 22.61
N PRO A 395 0.54 -7.43 23.14
CA PRO A 395 0.75 -8.63 22.35
C PRO A 395 -0.61 -9.18 21.89
N LEU A 396 -0.94 -8.98 20.61
CA LEU A 396 -2.10 -9.60 20.00
C LEU A 396 -1.80 -11.06 19.71
N ILE A 397 -2.29 -11.96 20.57
CA ILE A 397 -2.06 -13.39 20.50
C ILE A 397 -3.26 -14.07 19.87
N ASN A 398 -3.03 -14.92 18.85
CA ASN A 398 -4.05 -15.78 18.26
C ASN A 398 -3.60 -17.23 18.34
N ALA A 399 -4.53 -18.15 18.65
CA ALA A 399 -4.33 -19.59 18.55
C ALA A 399 -5.20 -20.14 17.42
N TYR A 400 -4.68 -21.06 16.63
CA TYR A 400 -5.39 -21.56 15.45
C TYR A 400 -5.15 -23.04 15.19
N ALA A 401 -6.11 -23.63 14.46
CA ALA A 401 -5.99 -24.95 13.84
C ALA A 401 -6.48 -24.86 12.38
N ASN A 402 -5.61 -25.27 11.46
CA ASN A 402 -5.89 -25.36 10.03
C ASN A 402 -5.94 -26.82 9.62
N PHE A 403 -6.92 -27.19 8.81
CA PHE A 403 -7.12 -28.52 8.27
C PHE A 403 -7.19 -28.43 6.75
N HIS A 404 -6.39 -29.22 6.04
CA HIS A 404 -6.36 -29.24 4.60
C HIS A 404 -6.55 -30.65 4.09
N LEU A 405 -7.69 -30.91 3.43
CA LEU A 405 -8.04 -32.17 2.83
C LEU A 405 -8.28 -31.97 1.33
N LYS A 406 -7.35 -32.44 0.49
CA LYS A 406 -7.43 -32.28 -0.97
C LYS A 406 -7.65 -30.82 -1.37
N GLN A 407 -8.83 -30.48 -1.86
CA GLN A 407 -9.22 -29.14 -2.33
C GLN A 407 -9.92 -28.29 -1.26
N ALA A 408 -10.26 -28.90 -0.11
CA ALA A 408 -10.95 -28.22 0.98
C ALA A 408 -9.97 -27.80 2.08
N ARG A 409 -10.10 -26.56 2.54
CA ARG A 409 -9.42 -26.03 3.72
C ARG A 409 -10.46 -25.59 4.73
N PHE A 410 -10.24 -25.97 5.97
CA PHE A 410 -11.05 -25.54 7.09
C PHE A 410 -10.13 -24.94 8.16
N PHE A 411 -10.54 -23.85 8.80
CA PHE A 411 -9.79 -23.27 9.90
C PHE A 411 -10.68 -22.87 11.07
N ILE A 412 -10.10 -22.92 12.25
CA ILE A 412 -10.63 -22.38 13.49
C ILE A 412 -9.54 -21.51 14.11
N MET A 413 -9.88 -20.30 14.59
CA MET A 413 -8.96 -19.38 15.23
C MET A 413 -9.63 -18.71 16.43
N ALA A 414 -8.96 -18.75 17.58
CA ALA A 414 -9.24 -17.88 18.71
C ALA A 414 -8.44 -16.58 18.51
N TYR A 415 -9.09 -15.54 18.02
CA TYR A 415 -8.50 -14.22 17.80
C TYR A 415 -8.40 -13.47 19.12
N ASN A 416 -7.31 -12.72 19.31
CA ASN A 416 -7.07 -11.88 20.48
C ASN A 416 -7.25 -12.61 21.83
N LEU A 417 -6.64 -13.79 21.94
CA LEU A 417 -6.69 -14.61 23.14
C LEU A 417 -6.14 -13.86 24.37
N GLY A 418 -5.16 -12.97 24.15
CA GLY A 418 -4.54 -12.14 25.19
C GLY A 418 -5.54 -11.22 25.92
N SER A 419 -6.65 -10.83 25.30
CA SER A 419 -7.65 -9.95 25.94
C SER A 419 -8.30 -10.52 27.21
N LYS A 420 -8.10 -11.81 27.49
CA LYS A 420 -8.57 -12.47 28.71
C LYS A 420 -7.54 -12.46 29.84
N PHE A 421 -6.26 -12.19 29.54
CA PHE A 421 -5.14 -12.41 30.47
C PHE A 421 -4.20 -11.20 30.60
N VAL A 422 -4.25 -10.26 29.64
CA VAL A 422 -3.39 -9.07 29.59
C VAL A 422 -4.26 -7.84 29.75
N ASP A 423 -3.66 -6.71 30.16
CA ASP A 423 -4.29 -5.40 30.23
C ASP A 423 -5.06 -5.11 28.93
N PRO A 424 -6.35 -4.68 28.99
CA PRO A 424 -7.21 -4.51 27.81
C PRO A 424 -6.87 -3.33 26.89
N ASN A 425 -5.64 -2.86 26.85
CA ASN A 425 -5.16 -1.79 25.96
C ASN A 425 -4.93 -2.30 24.53
N TYR A 426 -5.94 -2.91 23.90
CA TYR A 426 -5.86 -3.49 22.56
C TYR A 426 -6.45 -2.55 21.50
N PHE A 427 -5.74 -1.48 21.21
CA PHE A 427 -6.09 -0.52 20.17
C PHE A 427 -5.17 -0.69 18.95
N SER A 428 -5.77 -0.67 17.75
CA SER A 428 -5.02 -0.64 16.49
C SER A 428 -4.54 0.77 16.13
N LEU A 429 -5.40 1.76 16.40
CA LEU A 429 -5.17 3.20 16.21
C LEU A 429 -5.73 3.94 17.42
N ALA A 430 -5.41 5.22 17.55
CA ALA A 430 -6.07 6.06 18.54
C ALA A 430 -7.59 6.02 18.34
N HIS A 431 -8.34 5.74 19.42
CA HIS A 431 -9.80 5.61 19.45
C HIS A 431 -10.42 4.42 18.69
N TYR A 432 -9.60 3.53 18.11
CA TYR A 432 -10.07 2.34 17.38
C TYR A 432 -9.63 1.05 18.10
N PRO A 433 -10.45 0.52 19.03
CA PRO A 433 -10.14 -0.73 19.71
C PRO A 433 -10.20 -1.91 18.74
N LEU A 434 -9.36 -2.92 18.99
CA LEU A 434 -9.49 -4.22 18.35
C LEU A 434 -10.68 -4.98 18.96
N ASP A 435 -11.15 -6.01 18.28
CA ASP A 435 -12.12 -6.93 18.86
C ASP A 435 -11.52 -7.65 20.08
N PRO A 436 -12.32 -7.88 21.14
CA PRO A 436 -11.93 -8.79 22.22
C PRO A 436 -11.77 -10.21 21.66
N MET A 437 -11.52 -11.18 22.52
CA MET A 437 -11.42 -12.58 22.09
C MET A 437 -12.67 -13.01 21.30
N VAL A 438 -12.46 -13.40 20.03
CA VAL A 438 -13.51 -13.89 19.12
C VAL A 438 -13.06 -15.22 18.52
N LEU A 439 -13.97 -16.20 18.47
CA LEU A 439 -13.77 -17.43 17.73
C LEU A 439 -14.15 -17.20 16.26
N LYS A 440 -13.18 -17.33 15.38
CA LYS A 440 -13.35 -17.22 13.91
C LYS A 440 -13.22 -18.61 13.30
N MET A 441 -14.06 -18.93 12.33
CA MET A 441 -13.97 -20.16 11.55
C MET A 441 -14.32 -19.93 10.10
N GLY A 442 -13.76 -20.75 9.21
CA GLY A 442 -14.07 -20.64 7.79
C GLY A 442 -13.70 -21.88 7.01
N ILE A 443 -14.31 -21.99 5.84
CA ILE A 443 -14.08 -23.06 4.87
C ILE A 443 -13.76 -22.42 3.52
N SER A 444 -12.76 -22.95 2.84
CA SER A 444 -12.41 -22.59 1.46
C SER A 444 -12.32 -23.87 0.63
N VAL A 445 -12.98 -23.90 -0.51
CA VAL A 445 -12.94 -25.02 -1.47
C VAL A 445 -12.47 -24.48 -2.81
N THR A 446 -11.48 -25.14 -3.41
CA THR A 446 -11.01 -24.84 -4.77
C THR A 446 -11.65 -25.82 -5.73
N PHE A 447 -12.42 -25.33 -6.68
CA PHE A 447 -12.97 -26.14 -7.77
C PHE A 447 -11.97 -26.10 -8.93
N GLN A 448 -11.64 -27.27 -9.47
CA GLN A 448 -10.84 -27.42 -10.71
C GLN A 448 -11.75 -27.81 -11.86
#